data_f419b5a28fa5980791206311b716faf9
#
_entry.id   f419b5a28fa5980791206311b716faf9
#
_cell.length_a   1.000
_cell.length_b   1.000
_cell.length_c   1.000
_cell.angle_alpha   90.00
_cell.angle_beta   90.00
_cell.angle_gamma   90.00
#
_symmetry.space_group_name_H-M   'P 1'
#
loop_
_entity.id
_entity.type
_entity.pdbx_description
1 polymer ?
#
loop_
_entity_poly.entity_id
_entity_poly.type
_entity_poly.pdbx_seq_one_letter_code
_entity_poly.pdbx_strand_id
1 'polypeptide(L)'
;MKLRNVLIVVKDIEQSKKYYHDLFGLEMLLDNGGNMILSEGLVLQEEECWKDFLQGDVLLRNNHSELYFEEAEIESFVDKLERLYPETEYVNSLTTHSWGQKVIRFYDLDGNLIEVGTPA
;
A
#
# COMPACT_ATOMS: atom_id res chain seq x y z
N MET A 1 1.48 21.61 -14.69
CA MET A 1 1.66 20.17 -14.61
C MET A 1 1.53 19.73 -13.17
N LYS A 2 0.85 18.62 -12.90
CA LYS A 2 0.64 18.10 -11.54
C LYS A 2 0.76 16.58 -11.54
N LEU A 3 1.52 16.01 -10.59
CA LEU A 3 1.45 14.60 -10.33
C LEU A 3 0.17 14.35 -9.53
N ARG A 4 -0.80 13.64 -10.12
CA ARG A 4 -2.11 13.44 -9.51
C ARG A 4 -2.21 12.11 -8.78
N ASN A 5 -1.69 11.05 -9.39
CA ASN A 5 -1.89 9.69 -8.89
C ASN A 5 -0.62 8.88 -8.99
N VAL A 6 -0.50 7.93 -8.07
CA VAL A 6 0.44 6.82 -8.16
C VAL A 6 -0.39 5.56 -8.30
N LEU A 7 -0.04 4.72 -9.25
CA LEU A 7 -0.76 3.48 -9.54
C LEU A 7 0.04 2.29 -9.05
N ILE A 8 -0.63 1.38 -8.35
CA ILE A 8 -0.06 0.08 -7.99
C ILE A 8 -0.91 -1.03 -8.61
N VAL A 9 -0.25 -2.15 -8.90
CA VAL A 9 -0.89 -3.30 -9.55
C VAL A 9 -1.28 -4.32 -8.48
N VAL A 10 -2.51 -4.81 -8.55
CA VAL A 10 -3.07 -5.75 -7.58
C VAL A 10 -3.78 -6.89 -8.31
N LYS A 11 -3.80 -8.07 -7.70
CA LYS A 11 -4.47 -9.25 -8.28
C LYS A 11 -5.96 -9.22 -8.04
N ASP A 12 -6.37 -8.92 -6.82
CA ASP A 12 -7.77 -8.87 -6.42
C ASP A 12 -8.10 -7.46 -5.93
N ILE A 13 -8.70 -6.68 -6.83
CA ILE A 13 -8.92 -5.26 -6.58
C ILE A 13 -9.90 -5.00 -5.42
N GLU A 14 -10.89 -5.88 -5.22
CA GLU A 14 -11.83 -5.74 -4.12
C GLU A 14 -11.16 -6.01 -2.77
N GLN A 15 -10.29 -7.03 -2.70
CA GLN A 15 -9.51 -7.29 -1.49
C GLN A 15 -8.56 -6.15 -1.19
N SER A 16 -7.92 -5.60 -2.21
CA SER A 16 -7.00 -4.48 -2.03
C SER A 16 -7.73 -3.20 -1.62
N LYS A 17 -8.91 -2.95 -2.17
CA LYS A 17 -9.76 -1.83 -1.73
C LYS A 17 -10.03 -1.94 -0.23
N LYS A 18 -10.43 -3.12 0.24
CA LYS A 18 -10.69 -3.37 1.67
C LYS A 18 -9.42 -3.20 2.50
N TYR A 19 -8.30 -3.73 2.04
CA TYR A 19 -7.01 -3.64 2.70
C TYR A 19 -6.61 -2.17 2.95
N TYR A 20 -6.66 -1.36 1.91
CA TYR A 20 -6.27 0.06 2.01
C TYR A 20 -7.28 0.90 2.79
N HIS A 21 -8.54 0.51 2.77
CA HIS A 21 -9.55 1.15 3.63
C HIS A 21 -9.34 0.79 5.09
N ASP A 22 -9.23 -0.49 5.41
CA ASP A 22 -9.15 -0.97 6.80
C ASP A 22 -7.87 -0.51 7.51
N LEU A 23 -6.74 -0.54 6.81
CA LEU A 23 -5.45 -0.20 7.40
C LEU A 23 -5.10 1.28 7.32
N PHE A 24 -5.43 1.93 6.21
CA PHE A 24 -4.96 3.27 5.94
C PHE A 24 -6.07 4.32 5.86
N GLY A 25 -7.31 3.90 5.99
CA GLY A 25 -8.45 4.82 5.94
C GLY A 25 -8.72 5.42 4.57
N LEU A 26 -8.18 4.83 3.50
CA LEU A 26 -8.40 5.36 2.15
C LEU A 26 -9.80 5.00 1.65
N GLU A 27 -10.47 5.98 1.04
CA GLU A 27 -11.81 5.81 0.49
C GLU A 27 -11.77 5.66 -1.03
N MET A 28 -12.62 4.81 -1.57
CA MET A 28 -12.74 4.67 -3.02
C MET A 28 -13.54 5.85 -3.57
N LEU A 29 -12.94 6.63 -4.45
CA LEU A 29 -13.55 7.81 -5.06
C LEU A 29 -14.21 7.50 -6.39
N LEU A 30 -13.61 6.60 -7.19
CA LEU A 30 -14.11 6.28 -8.52
C LEU A 30 -13.72 4.85 -8.87
N ASP A 31 -14.71 4.07 -9.30
CA ASP A 31 -14.53 2.70 -9.76
C ASP A 31 -14.76 2.65 -11.26
N ASN A 32 -13.70 2.36 -12.02
CA ASN A 32 -13.75 2.27 -13.49
C ASN A 32 -13.74 0.81 -13.98
N GLY A 33 -14.10 -0.14 -13.12
CA GLY A 33 -13.89 -1.56 -13.43
C GLY A 33 -12.43 -1.93 -13.29
N GLY A 34 -11.74 -2.74 -13.23
CA GLY A 34 -10.31 -3.04 -13.09
C GLY A 34 -9.36 -1.88 -12.74
N ASN A 35 -9.90 -0.70 -12.43
CA ASN A 35 -9.12 0.47 -12.02
C ASN A 35 -9.95 1.27 -11.03
N MET A 36 -9.41 1.49 -9.83
CA MET A 36 -10.08 2.24 -8.76
C MET A 36 -9.21 3.38 -8.28
N ILE A 37 -9.75 4.58 -8.27
CA ILE A 37 -9.07 5.75 -7.70
C ILE A 37 -9.49 5.86 -6.24
N LEU A 38 -8.51 5.80 -5.35
CA LEU A 38 -8.71 5.99 -3.92
C LEU A 38 -8.35 7.42 -3.53
N SER A 39 -8.73 7.80 -2.30
CA SER A 39 -8.28 9.08 -1.74
C SER A 39 -6.75 9.11 -1.63
N GLU A 40 -6.18 10.30 -1.46
CA GLU A 40 -4.74 10.54 -1.37
C GLU A 40 -3.97 10.20 -2.67
N GLY A 41 -4.67 10.05 -3.78
CA GLY A 41 -4.00 9.85 -5.07
C GLY A 41 -3.50 8.45 -5.36
N LEU A 42 -3.87 7.47 -4.57
CA LEU A 42 -3.52 6.07 -4.84
C LEU A 42 -4.53 5.45 -5.78
N VAL A 43 -4.03 4.79 -6.83
CA VAL A 43 -4.88 4.09 -7.81
C VAL A 43 -4.55 2.60 -7.73
N LEU A 44 -5.60 1.79 -7.62
CA LEU A 44 -5.48 0.33 -7.71
C LEU A 44 -5.78 -0.10 -9.13
N GLN A 45 -4.89 -0.88 -9.73
CA GLN A 45 -5.03 -1.37 -11.08
C GLN A 45 -5.01 -2.89 -11.08
N GLU A 46 -6.03 -3.51 -11.67
CA GLU A 46 -6.07 -4.96 -11.79
C GLU A 46 -4.95 -5.46 -12.69
N GLU A 47 -4.26 -6.52 -12.24
CA GLU A 47 -3.07 -7.07 -12.89
C GLU A 47 -3.33 -7.53 -14.32
N GLU A 48 -4.41 -8.27 -14.55
CA GLU A 48 -4.68 -8.80 -15.89
C GLU A 48 -4.94 -7.69 -16.91
N CYS A 49 -5.69 -6.67 -16.54
CA CYS A 49 -5.90 -5.50 -17.41
C CYS A 49 -4.59 -4.77 -17.68
N TRP A 50 -3.72 -4.69 -16.66
CA TRP A 50 -2.44 -4.01 -16.77
C TRP A 50 -1.49 -4.75 -17.71
N LYS A 51 -1.43 -6.08 -17.60
CA LYS A 51 -0.63 -6.93 -18.51
C LYS A 51 -1.08 -6.77 -19.96
N ASP A 52 -2.39 -6.77 -20.19
CA ASP A 52 -2.95 -6.57 -21.52
C ASP A 52 -2.58 -5.20 -22.07
N PHE A 53 -2.69 -4.17 -21.23
CA PHE A 53 -2.36 -2.80 -21.62
C PHE A 53 -0.89 -2.66 -22.00
N LEU A 54 0.01 -3.25 -21.19
CA LEU A 54 1.46 -3.17 -21.40
C LEU A 54 2.00 -4.18 -22.41
N GLN A 55 1.23 -5.21 -22.75
CA GLN A 55 1.69 -6.34 -23.57
C GLN A 55 2.91 -7.01 -22.93
N GLY A 56 2.87 -7.20 -21.60
CA GLY A 56 3.99 -7.77 -20.86
C GLY A 56 3.62 -8.14 -19.44
N ASP A 57 4.60 -8.68 -18.72
CA ASP A 57 4.42 -9.15 -17.35
C ASP A 57 4.69 -8.06 -16.31
N VAL A 58 4.22 -8.35 -15.09
CA VAL A 58 4.44 -7.52 -13.90
C VAL A 58 5.49 -8.20 -13.04
N LEU A 59 6.51 -7.46 -12.62
CA LEU A 59 7.52 -7.94 -11.68
C LEU A 59 7.09 -7.61 -10.26
N LEU A 60 6.65 -8.63 -9.53
CA LEU A 60 6.24 -8.48 -8.12
C LEU A 60 7.48 -8.28 -7.25
N ARG A 61 7.32 -7.49 -6.18
CA ARG A 61 8.39 -7.24 -5.20
C ARG A 61 9.67 -6.71 -5.84
N ASN A 62 9.54 -5.90 -6.87
CA ASN A 62 10.70 -5.32 -7.52
C ASN A 62 11.44 -4.30 -6.65
N ASN A 63 10.79 -3.79 -5.59
CA ASN A 63 11.35 -2.85 -4.62
C ASN A 63 11.85 -1.54 -5.24
N HIS A 64 11.32 -1.17 -6.40
CA HIS A 64 11.70 0.06 -7.10
C HIS A 64 10.97 1.30 -6.60
N SER A 65 9.99 1.12 -5.72
CA SER A 65 9.20 2.21 -5.15
C SER A 65 8.63 1.78 -3.82
N GLU A 66 8.18 2.75 -3.04
CA GLU A 66 7.45 2.45 -1.81
C GLU A 66 6.34 3.47 -1.63
N LEU A 67 5.28 3.05 -0.94
CA LEU A 67 4.25 3.95 -0.45
C LEU A 67 4.62 4.32 0.99
N TYR A 68 4.73 5.61 1.28
CA TYR A 68 5.05 6.09 2.62
C TYR A 68 3.80 6.71 3.24
N PHE A 69 3.40 6.17 4.40
CA PHE A 69 2.29 6.70 5.19
C PHE A 69 2.82 7.22 6.51
N GLU A 70 2.27 8.34 6.97
CA GLU A 70 2.59 8.91 8.26
C GLU A 70 1.49 8.57 9.26
N GLU A 71 1.85 8.02 10.43
CA GLU A 71 0.90 7.63 11.46
C GLU A 71 1.47 7.94 12.85
N ALA A 72 0.84 8.89 13.54
CA ALA A 72 1.27 9.26 14.89
C ALA A 72 1.08 8.10 15.88
N GLU A 73 -0.02 7.34 15.74
CA GLU A 73 -0.37 6.21 16.61
C GLU A 73 0.13 4.89 16.01
N ILE A 74 1.43 4.79 15.77
CA ILE A 74 1.99 3.68 15.01
C ILE A 74 1.85 2.33 15.73
N GLU A 75 1.90 2.31 17.07
CA GLU A 75 1.68 1.07 17.83
C GLU A 75 0.26 0.53 17.62
N SER A 76 -0.74 1.38 17.64
CA SER A 76 -2.12 1.00 17.34
C SER A 76 -2.28 0.50 15.91
N PHE A 77 -1.57 1.12 14.98
CA PHE A 77 -1.54 0.67 13.58
C PHE A 77 -0.96 -0.74 13.47
N VAL A 78 0.18 -0.99 14.12
CA VAL A 78 0.84 -2.31 14.10
C VAL A 78 -0.07 -3.38 14.71
N ASP A 79 -0.74 -3.08 15.83
CA ASP A 79 -1.70 -4.01 16.44
C ASP A 79 -2.83 -4.36 15.49
N LYS A 80 -3.36 -3.36 14.78
CA LYS A 80 -4.42 -3.57 13.79
C LYS A 80 -3.91 -4.40 12.61
N LEU A 81 -2.72 -4.11 12.11
CA LEU A 81 -2.11 -4.86 11.02
C LEU A 81 -1.96 -6.34 11.38
N GLU A 82 -1.41 -6.63 12.56
CA GLU A 82 -1.22 -8.00 13.03
C GLU A 82 -2.55 -8.72 13.25
N ARG A 83 -3.57 -8.02 13.75
CA ARG A 83 -4.88 -8.60 14.00
C ARG A 83 -5.64 -8.91 12.72
N LEU A 84 -5.63 -7.99 11.75
CA LEU A 84 -6.41 -8.13 10.52
C LEU A 84 -5.68 -8.90 9.43
N TYR A 85 -4.35 -8.78 9.38
CA TYR A 85 -3.51 -9.40 8.34
C TYR A 85 -2.28 -10.05 8.95
N PRO A 86 -2.49 -11.15 9.73
CA PRO A 86 -1.39 -11.80 10.47
C PRO A 86 -0.33 -12.42 9.56
N GLU A 87 -0.62 -12.59 8.28
CA GLU A 87 0.33 -13.18 7.32
C GLU A 87 1.17 -12.13 6.60
N THR A 88 1.13 -10.89 7.07
CA THR A 88 1.94 -9.80 6.52
C THR A 88 3.41 -10.18 6.51
N GLU A 89 4.06 -9.94 5.36
CA GLU A 89 5.50 -10.15 5.22
C GLU A 89 6.24 -8.84 5.51
N TYR A 90 7.08 -8.85 6.54
CA TYR A 90 7.81 -7.67 6.97
C TYR A 90 9.19 -7.58 6.32
N VAL A 91 9.59 -6.36 5.96
CA VAL A 91 10.99 -6.04 5.65
C VAL A 91 11.73 -5.76 6.95
N ASN A 92 11.12 -4.93 7.81
CA ASN A 92 11.58 -4.72 9.18
C ASN A 92 10.39 -4.51 10.10
N SER A 93 10.47 -5.05 11.30
CA SER A 93 9.48 -4.80 12.35
C SER A 93 9.60 -3.36 12.85
N LEU A 94 8.66 -2.97 13.71
CA LEU A 94 8.67 -1.62 14.28
C LEU A 94 10.03 -1.31 14.90
N THR A 95 10.69 -0.27 14.41
CA THR A 95 12.05 0.12 14.78
C THR A 95 12.08 1.60 15.09
N THR A 96 12.83 1.98 16.12
CA THR A 96 13.03 3.39 16.46
C THR A 96 14.39 3.85 15.94
N HIS A 97 14.38 4.88 15.10
CA HIS A 97 15.61 5.49 14.61
C HIS A 97 16.27 6.34 15.69
N SER A 98 17.56 6.65 15.52
CA SER A 98 18.32 7.44 16.48
C SER A 98 17.77 8.85 16.70
N TRP A 99 17.03 9.39 15.72
CA TRP A 99 16.36 10.70 15.82
C TRP A 99 14.95 10.62 16.40
N GLY A 100 14.54 9.43 16.91
CA GLY A 100 13.29 9.25 17.63
C GLY A 100 12.10 8.81 16.79
N GLN A 101 12.18 8.87 15.47
CA GLN A 101 11.11 8.42 14.59
C GLN A 101 11.00 6.90 14.61
N LYS A 102 9.77 6.39 14.70
CA LYS A 102 9.47 4.96 14.61
C LYS A 102 8.98 4.64 13.21
N VAL A 103 9.46 3.55 12.65
CA VAL A 103 9.09 3.10 11.29
C VAL A 103 8.89 1.59 11.25
N ILE A 104 8.06 1.15 10.30
CA ILE A 104 7.85 -0.25 9.96
C ILE A 104 7.74 -0.36 8.45
N ARG A 105 8.35 -1.39 7.85
CA ARG A 105 8.24 -1.69 6.42
C ARG A 105 7.70 -3.07 6.21
N PHE A 106 6.79 -3.20 5.27
CA PHE A 106 6.17 -4.48 4.94
C PHE A 106 5.60 -4.44 3.53
N TYR A 107 5.18 -5.60 3.04
CA TYR A 107 4.55 -5.70 1.73
C TYR A 107 3.03 -5.77 1.88
N ASP A 108 2.31 -5.17 0.93
CA ASP A 108 0.87 -5.33 0.85
C ASP A 108 0.53 -6.74 0.32
N LEU A 109 -0.74 -6.98 0.01
CA LEU A 109 -1.22 -8.30 -0.44
C LEU A 109 -0.56 -8.77 -1.74
N ASP A 110 0.01 -7.87 -2.52
CA ASP A 110 0.57 -8.15 -3.84
C ASP A 110 2.07 -7.90 -3.93
N GLY A 111 2.72 -7.62 -2.81
CA GLY A 111 4.15 -7.38 -2.79
C GLY A 111 4.54 -5.93 -3.10
N ASN A 112 3.61 -4.99 -3.01
CA ASN A 112 3.95 -3.57 -3.08
C ASN A 112 4.54 -3.14 -1.73
N LEU A 113 5.68 -2.45 -1.78
CA LEU A 113 6.40 -2.06 -0.58
C LEU A 113 5.75 -0.86 0.10
N ILE A 114 5.54 -0.98 1.40
CA ILE A 114 4.93 0.07 2.23
C ILE A 114 5.86 0.39 3.39
N GLU A 115 6.02 1.67 3.67
CA GLU A 115 6.62 2.17 4.90
C GLU A 115 5.59 3.00 5.64
N VAL A 116 5.45 2.76 6.94
CA VAL A 116 4.68 3.62 7.83
C VAL A 116 5.62 4.17 8.87
N GLY A 117 5.58 5.49 9.07
CA GLY A 117 6.43 6.17 10.03
C GLY A 117 5.67 7.17 10.86
N THR A 118 6.17 7.43 12.07
CA THR A 118 5.65 8.52 12.88
C THR A 118 6.09 9.87 12.27
N PRO A 119 5.38 10.97 12.58
CA PRO A 119 5.80 12.29 12.13
C PRO A 119 7.27 12.54 12.48
N ALA A 120 8.00 13.05 11.52
CA ALA A 120 9.43 13.31 11.68
C ALA A 120 9.68 14.65 12.38
#